data_756bb861c9dfab4ed6762b3560238613
#
_entry.id   756bb861c9dfab4ed6762b3560238613
#
_cell.length_a   1.000
_cell.length_b   1.000
_cell.length_c   1.000
_cell.angle_alpha   90.00
_cell.angle_beta   90.00
_cell.angle_gamma   90.00
#
_symmetry.space_group_name_H-M   'P 1'
#
loop_
_entity.id
_entity.type
_entity.pdbx_description
1 polymer ?
#
loop_
_entity_poly.entity_id
_entity_poly.type
_entity_poly.pdbx_seq_one_letter_code
_entity_poly.pdbx_strand_id
1 'polypeptide(L)'
;MPGEFDYTRITIAPDQDMTAWWDGTKDKKFLLAQCQDCGHRWYPAFPGCKACSSTNVGWYAIQGNGEIHSYIVVSQPIMAHTVPAIPYVVAIIELPDGNNADGSKTRVSGVLLDDEEDVAIGLPVQLAWDDHPSQDYKIPRWKITSKTAPNTWKYPN
;
A
#
# COMPACT_ATOMS: atom_id res chain seq x y z
N MET A 1 20.36 -3.06 4.06
CA MET A 1 19.23 -2.10 3.87
C MET A 1 18.80 -2.19 2.43
N PRO A 2 17.50 -2.27 2.17
CA PRO A 2 17.04 -2.19 0.81
C PRO A 2 17.51 -0.86 0.20
N GLY A 3 17.91 -0.90 -1.06
CA GLY A 3 18.37 0.29 -1.77
C GLY A 3 17.26 1.34 -1.91
N GLU A 4 17.65 2.55 -2.22
CA GLU A 4 16.72 3.65 -2.45
C GLU A 4 16.23 3.63 -3.90
N PHE A 5 14.95 3.89 -4.10
CA PHE A 5 14.38 4.08 -5.42
C PHE A 5 14.80 5.43 -6.01
N ASP A 6 15.15 5.45 -7.28
CA ASP A 6 15.46 6.70 -8.00
C ASP A 6 14.17 7.37 -8.49
N TYR A 7 13.49 8.07 -7.60
CA TYR A 7 12.24 8.78 -7.93
C TYR A 7 12.43 9.94 -8.92
N THR A 8 13.66 10.34 -9.25
CA THR A 8 13.88 11.36 -10.30
C THR A 8 13.49 10.87 -11.68
N ARG A 9 13.37 9.54 -11.86
CA ARG A 9 13.05 8.89 -13.13
C ARG A 9 11.57 8.56 -13.30
N ILE A 10 10.72 8.93 -12.36
CA ILE A 10 9.28 8.76 -12.47
C ILE A 10 8.56 10.10 -12.34
N THR A 11 7.42 10.20 -13.00
CA THR A 11 6.51 11.34 -12.83
C THR A 11 5.16 10.76 -12.43
N ILE A 12 4.64 11.23 -11.31
CA ILE A 12 3.31 10.86 -10.84
C ILE A 12 2.30 11.70 -11.62
N ALA A 13 1.46 11.03 -12.39
CA ALA A 13 0.40 11.62 -13.19
C ALA A 13 -0.92 10.90 -12.85
N PRO A 14 -1.66 11.40 -11.85
CA PRO A 14 -2.90 10.77 -11.40
C PRO A 14 -3.95 10.71 -12.51
N ASP A 15 -4.63 9.57 -12.61
CA ASP A 15 -5.85 9.48 -13.40
C ASP A 15 -7.05 10.11 -12.64
N GLN A 16 -8.18 10.22 -13.32
CA GLN A 16 -9.37 10.88 -12.78
C GLN A 16 -9.86 10.23 -11.49
N ASP A 17 -9.87 8.91 -11.40
CA ASP A 17 -10.41 8.17 -10.25
C ASP A 17 -9.47 8.21 -9.03
N MET A 18 -8.17 8.36 -9.27
CA MET A 18 -7.14 8.35 -8.22
C MET A 18 -6.59 9.74 -7.86
N THR A 19 -7.10 10.82 -8.47
CA THR A 19 -6.62 12.19 -8.19
C THR A 19 -6.75 12.54 -6.71
N ALA A 20 -7.90 12.29 -6.09
CA ALA A 20 -8.12 12.58 -4.67
C ALA A 20 -7.23 11.73 -3.75
N TRP A 21 -6.95 10.48 -4.14
CA TRP A 21 -6.02 9.62 -3.42
C TRP A 21 -4.61 10.20 -3.42
N TRP A 22 -4.10 10.59 -4.59
CA TRP A 22 -2.79 11.20 -4.72
C TRP A 22 -2.69 12.55 -4.01
N ASP A 23 -3.74 13.37 -4.06
CA ASP A 23 -3.79 14.61 -3.28
C ASP A 23 -3.73 14.34 -1.78
N GLY A 24 -4.37 13.29 -1.30
CA GLY A 24 -4.25 12.84 0.09
C GLY A 24 -2.82 12.52 0.50
N THR A 25 -2.01 11.98 -0.41
CA THR A 25 -0.60 11.65 -0.09
C THR A 25 0.25 12.87 0.24
N LYS A 26 -0.07 14.05 -0.28
CA LYS A 26 0.63 15.31 0.06
C LYS A 26 0.60 15.57 1.56
N ASP A 27 -0.49 15.17 2.22
CA ASP A 27 -0.68 15.26 3.66
C ASP A 27 -0.39 13.94 4.39
N LYS A 28 0.28 12.99 3.74
CA LYS A 28 0.58 11.65 4.26
C LYS A 28 -0.67 10.88 4.68
N LYS A 29 -1.74 11.02 3.91
CA LYS A 29 -2.99 10.26 4.07
C LYS A 29 -3.11 9.21 2.97
N PHE A 30 -3.25 7.97 3.38
CA PHE A 30 -3.62 6.87 2.47
C PHE A 30 -5.13 6.70 2.53
N LEU A 31 -5.80 6.92 1.41
CA LEU A 31 -7.25 6.94 1.33
C LEU A 31 -7.79 5.63 0.75
N LEU A 32 -8.86 5.11 1.34
CA LEU A 32 -9.72 4.11 0.72
C LEU A 32 -10.95 4.81 0.13
N ALA A 33 -11.44 4.34 -1.00
CA ALA A 33 -12.77 4.72 -1.44
C ALA A 33 -13.79 4.14 -0.45
N GLN A 34 -14.80 4.91 -0.10
CA GLN A 34 -15.87 4.52 0.81
C GLN A 34 -17.24 4.89 0.24
N CYS A 35 -18.11 3.91 0.15
CA CYS A 35 -19.51 4.17 -0.18
C CYS A 35 -20.19 4.93 0.97
N GLN A 36 -20.79 6.08 0.67
CA GLN A 36 -21.48 6.88 1.68
C GLN A 36 -22.85 6.30 2.05
N ASP A 37 -23.41 5.42 1.21
CA ASP A 37 -24.71 4.81 1.44
C ASP A 37 -24.63 3.52 2.27
N CYS A 38 -23.63 2.64 2.02
CA CYS A 38 -23.51 1.37 2.73
C CYS A 38 -22.23 1.20 3.55
N GLY A 39 -21.28 2.14 3.48
CA GLY A 39 -20.03 2.09 4.23
C GLY A 39 -18.98 1.14 3.69
N HIS A 40 -19.22 0.43 2.59
CA HIS A 40 -18.25 -0.46 1.98
C HIS A 40 -17.00 0.30 1.54
N ARG A 41 -15.80 -0.27 1.81
CA ARG A 41 -14.50 0.34 1.46
C ARG A 41 -13.75 -0.54 0.48
N TRP A 42 -13.00 0.10 -0.43
CA TRP A 42 -12.19 -0.61 -1.42
C TRP A 42 -10.98 0.21 -1.90
N TYR A 43 -10.05 -0.47 -2.56
CA TYR A 43 -8.87 0.09 -3.21
C TYR A 43 -8.47 -0.79 -4.43
N PRO A 44 -7.99 -0.23 -5.56
CA PRO A 44 -7.98 1.20 -5.89
C PRO A 44 -9.38 1.77 -6.06
N ALA A 45 -9.48 3.11 -6.12
CA ALA A 45 -10.76 3.77 -6.31
C ALA A 45 -11.31 3.58 -7.72
N PHE A 46 -12.63 3.45 -7.80
CA PHE A 46 -13.42 3.49 -9.03
C PHE A 46 -14.83 4.03 -8.69
N PRO A 47 -15.59 4.53 -9.69
CA PRO A 47 -16.74 5.41 -9.43
C PRO A 47 -18.03 4.72 -8.95
N GLY A 48 -17.99 3.48 -8.54
CA GLY A 48 -19.18 2.77 -8.07
C GLY A 48 -18.91 1.76 -6.98
N CYS A 49 -19.82 1.62 -6.04
CA CYS A 49 -19.75 0.63 -4.99
C CYS A 49 -20.13 -0.76 -5.50
N LYS A 50 -19.23 -1.73 -5.38
CA LYS A 50 -19.52 -3.12 -5.78
C LYS A 50 -20.52 -3.83 -4.88
N ALA A 51 -20.77 -3.33 -3.66
CA ALA A 51 -21.68 -3.96 -2.71
C ALA A 51 -23.14 -3.54 -2.89
N CYS A 52 -23.40 -2.25 -3.22
CA CYS A 52 -24.76 -1.73 -3.35
C CYS A 52 -25.02 -0.96 -4.66
N SER A 53 -24.04 -0.92 -5.56
CA SER A 53 -24.10 -0.22 -6.86
C SER A 53 -24.29 1.30 -6.77
N SER A 54 -24.17 1.90 -5.58
CA SER A 54 -24.23 3.34 -5.41
C SER A 54 -23.04 4.04 -6.06
N THR A 55 -23.26 5.22 -6.62
CA THR A 55 -22.21 6.12 -7.11
C THR A 55 -21.85 7.22 -6.11
N ASN A 56 -22.44 7.20 -4.91
CA ASN A 56 -22.15 8.13 -3.84
C ASN A 56 -20.88 7.70 -3.10
N VAL A 57 -19.73 7.96 -3.72
CA VAL A 57 -18.40 7.54 -3.25
C VAL A 57 -17.69 8.70 -2.58
N GLY A 58 -17.22 8.47 -1.38
CA GLY A 58 -16.33 9.36 -0.64
C GLY A 58 -15.01 8.68 -0.30
N TRP A 59 -14.32 9.20 0.71
CA TRP A 59 -12.98 8.77 1.08
C TRP A 59 -12.86 8.53 2.58
N TYR A 60 -12.05 7.53 2.92
CA TYR A 60 -11.69 7.20 4.29
C TYR A 60 -10.16 7.15 4.43
N ALA A 61 -9.58 7.92 5.33
CA ALA A 61 -8.15 7.88 5.63
C ALA A 61 -7.86 6.75 6.63
N ILE A 62 -7.00 5.80 6.23
CA ILE A 62 -6.64 4.67 7.10
C ILE A 62 -5.76 5.10 8.27
N GLN A 63 -5.77 4.30 9.34
CA GLN A 63 -4.87 4.48 10.50
C GLN A 63 -3.40 4.16 10.18
N GLY A 64 -3.16 3.44 9.08
CA GLY A 64 -1.83 3.10 8.62
C GLY A 64 -1.26 1.80 9.19
N ASN A 65 -2.07 0.99 9.87
CA ASN A 65 -1.68 -0.35 10.31
C ASN A 65 -2.11 -1.39 9.28
N GLY A 66 -1.34 -2.48 9.17
CA GLY A 66 -1.66 -3.59 8.30
C GLY A 66 -0.93 -4.86 8.71
N GLU A 67 -1.21 -5.93 7.99
CA GLU A 67 -0.56 -7.23 8.13
C GLU A 67 -0.11 -7.74 6.77
N ILE A 68 1.08 -8.32 6.69
CA ILE A 68 1.58 -8.92 5.44
C ILE A 68 0.76 -10.18 5.14
N HIS A 69 -0.03 -10.11 4.07
CA HIS A 69 -0.81 -11.23 3.57
C HIS A 69 0.00 -12.12 2.63
N SER A 70 0.85 -11.52 1.80
CA SER A 70 1.73 -12.19 0.85
C SER A 70 2.87 -11.25 0.47
N TYR A 71 3.97 -11.77 -0.07
CA TYR A 71 5.06 -10.95 -0.55
C TYR A 71 5.86 -11.63 -1.65
N ILE A 72 6.62 -10.85 -2.38
CA ILE A 72 7.66 -11.29 -3.33
C ILE A 72 8.92 -10.49 -3.10
N VAL A 73 10.05 -11.07 -3.43
CA VAL A 73 11.36 -10.39 -3.48
C VAL A 73 11.69 -10.10 -4.94
N VAL A 74 11.89 -8.83 -5.25
CA VAL A 74 12.27 -8.38 -6.59
C VAL A 74 13.78 -8.30 -6.67
N SER A 75 14.38 -9.24 -7.41
CA SER A 75 15.83 -9.38 -7.57
C SER A 75 16.34 -8.87 -8.91
N GLN A 76 15.44 -8.60 -9.86
CA GLN A 76 15.80 -8.09 -11.18
C GLN A 76 15.08 -6.77 -11.46
N PRO A 77 15.80 -5.73 -11.91
CA PRO A 77 15.17 -4.45 -12.21
C PRO A 77 14.41 -4.55 -13.54
N ILE A 78 13.13 -4.19 -13.52
CA ILE A 78 12.31 -4.08 -14.73
C ILE A 78 12.32 -2.65 -15.26
N MET A 79 12.42 -1.67 -14.35
CA MET A 79 12.41 -0.25 -14.66
C MET A 79 13.65 0.46 -14.11
N ALA A 80 14.10 1.50 -14.80
CA ALA A 80 15.34 2.18 -14.47
C ALA A 80 15.37 2.76 -13.04
N HIS A 81 14.23 3.19 -12.52
CA HIS A 81 14.15 3.75 -11.15
C HIS A 81 14.26 2.69 -10.05
N THR A 82 14.11 1.40 -10.37
CA THR A 82 14.24 0.30 -9.40
C THR A 82 15.65 -0.28 -9.31
N VAL A 83 16.54 0.07 -10.26
CA VAL A 83 17.91 -0.46 -10.32
C VAL A 83 18.68 -0.27 -8.99
N PRO A 84 18.71 0.90 -8.36
CA PRO A 84 19.46 1.09 -7.11
C PRO A 84 18.77 0.45 -5.90
N ALA A 85 17.50 0.05 -6.03
CA ALA A 85 16.72 -0.47 -4.90
C ALA A 85 16.77 -1.99 -4.73
N ILE A 86 17.20 -2.75 -5.75
CA ILE A 86 17.20 -4.22 -5.70
C ILE A 86 18.29 -4.78 -4.78
N PRO A 87 18.00 -5.90 -4.05
CA PRO A 87 16.67 -6.52 -3.93
C PRO A 87 15.71 -5.68 -3.06
N TYR A 88 14.42 -5.70 -3.38
CA TYR A 88 13.40 -5.08 -2.55
C TYR A 88 12.16 -5.97 -2.46
N VAL A 89 11.36 -5.76 -1.41
CA VAL A 89 10.18 -6.56 -1.15
C VAL A 89 8.92 -5.80 -1.50
N VAL A 90 8.07 -6.43 -2.31
CA VAL A 90 6.70 -5.99 -2.55
C VAL A 90 5.76 -6.91 -1.78
N ALA A 91 4.93 -6.34 -0.92
CA ALA A 91 3.97 -7.08 -0.13
C ALA A 91 2.53 -6.74 -0.53
N ILE A 92 1.64 -7.70 -0.37
CA ILE A 92 0.20 -7.49 -0.29
C ILE A 92 -0.14 -7.35 1.19
N ILE A 93 -0.69 -6.21 1.55
CA ILE A 93 -0.96 -5.83 2.92
C ILE A 93 -2.46 -5.82 3.13
N GLU A 94 -2.94 -6.58 4.11
CA GLU A 94 -4.33 -6.57 4.54
C GLU A 94 -4.53 -5.46 5.56
N LEU A 95 -5.53 -4.62 5.31
CA LEU A 95 -5.83 -3.44 6.12
C LEU A 95 -7.00 -3.73 7.06
N PRO A 96 -6.84 -3.61 8.41
CA PRO A 96 -7.97 -3.71 9.34
C PRO A 96 -9.07 -2.68 9.03
N ASP A 97 -8.68 -1.48 8.61
CA ASP A 97 -9.62 -0.42 8.21
C ASP A 97 -10.45 -0.76 6.97
N GLY A 98 -10.03 -1.77 6.21
CA GLY A 98 -10.72 -2.25 5.01
C GLY A 98 -11.58 -3.49 5.24
N ASN A 99 -11.84 -3.88 6.49
CA ASN A 99 -12.77 -4.96 6.79
C ASN A 99 -14.21 -4.51 6.57
N ASN A 100 -14.91 -5.16 5.66
CA ASN A 100 -16.28 -4.82 5.29
C ASN A 100 -17.31 -5.71 5.98
N ALA A 101 -18.55 -5.23 6.08
CA ALA A 101 -19.63 -5.95 6.74
C ALA A 101 -20.00 -7.29 6.07
N ASP A 102 -19.74 -7.40 4.76
CA ASP A 102 -19.94 -8.63 3.98
C ASP A 102 -18.79 -9.67 4.16
N GLY A 103 -17.82 -9.39 5.02
CA GLY A 103 -16.65 -10.22 5.26
C GLY A 103 -15.52 -10.02 4.25
N SER A 104 -15.71 -9.20 3.23
CA SER A 104 -14.63 -8.85 2.31
C SER A 104 -13.60 -7.96 2.98
N LYS A 105 -12.34 -8.08 2.54
CA LYS A 105 -11.21 -7.36 3.08
C LYS A 105 -10.53 -6.54 2.01
N THR A 106 -10.09 -5.35 2.34
CA THR A 106 -9.29 -4.51 1.45
C THR A 106 -7.81 -4.82 1.65
N ARG A 107 -7.14 -5.13 0.56
CA ARG A 107 -5.70 -5.36 0.50
C ARG A 107 -5.06 -4.37 -0.46
N VAL A 108 -3.87 -3.93 -0.13
CA VAL A 108 -3.10 -3.01 -0.96
C VAL A 108 -1.72 -3.59 -1.22
N SER A 109 -1.15 -3.30 -2.38
CA SER A 109 0.26 -3.58 -2.63
C SER A 109 1.11 -2.44 -2.07
N GLY A 110 2.29 -2.78 -1.58
CA GLY A 110 3.22 -1.78 -1.07
C GLY A 110 4.64 -2.32 -1.02
N VAL A 111 5.59 -1.42 -1.07
CA VAL A 111 7.02 -1.75 -0.97
C VAL A 111 7.45 -1.60 0.48
N LEU A 112 8.10 -2.63 1.00
CA LEU A 112 8.63 -2.61 2.37
C LEU A 112 9.93 -1.80 2.46
N LEU A 113 10.17 -1.21 3.63
CA LEU A 113 11.44 -0.58 4.00
C LEU A 113 12.42 -1.56 4.63
N ASP A 114 11.99 -2.79 4.86
CA ASP A 114 12.75 -3.84 5.53
C ASP A 114 13.45 -4.75 4.53
N ASP A 115 14.55 -5.36 4.97
CA ASP A 115 15.31 -6.31 4.16
C ASP A 115 14.53 -7.63 3.99
N GLU A 116 14.77 -8.32 2.88
CA GLU A 116 14.10 -9.59 2.55
C GLU A 116 14.23 -10.67 3.63
N GLU A 117 15.32 -10.64 4.38
CA GLU A 117 15.60 -11.59 5.46
C GLU A 117 14.65 -11.43 6.65
N ASP A 118 14.12 -10.22 6.85
CA ASP A 118 13.24 -9.88 7.97
C ASP A 118 11.76 -10.12 7.69
N VAL A 119 11.39 -10.41 6.43
CA VAL A 119 9.99 -10.48 5.99
C VAL A 119 9.40 -11.87 6.18
N ALA A 120 8.17 -11.91 6.71
CA ALA A 120 7.33 -13.10 6.75
C ALA A 120 5.85 -12.72 6.62
N ILE A 121 5.04 -13.65 6.09
CA ILE A 121 3.57 -13.52 6.09
C ILE A 121 3.08 -13.48 7.53
N GLY A 122 2.09 -12.64 7.82
CA GLY A 122 1.51 -12.47 9.14
C GLY A 122 2.21 -11.42 10.01
N LEU A 123 3.32 -10.82 9.56
CA LEU A 123 3.96 -9.74 10.33
C LEU A 123 3.17 -8.44 10.25
N PRO A 124 3.07 -7.72 11.37
CA PRO A 124 2.44 -6.41 11.40
C PRO A 124 3.31 -5.35 10.75
N VAL A 125 2.69 -4.48 9.99
CA VAL A 125 3.34 -3.36 9.31
C VAL A 125 2.64 -2.04 9.59
N GLN A 126 3.38 -0.96 9.43
CA GLN A 126 2.88 0.41 9.52
C GLN A 126 3.26 1.19 8.27
N LEU A 127 2.35 2.06 7.86
CA LEU A 127 2.54 2.98 6.75
C LEU A 127 3.68 3.96 7.05
N ALA A 128 4.54 4.14 6.07
CA ALA A 128 5.63 5.11 6.04
C ALA A 128 5.60 5.85 4.70
N TRP A 129 6.39 6.88 4.54
CA TRP A 129 6.34 7.74 3.37
C TRP A 129 7.73 8.14 2.90
N ASP A 130 7.94 8.05 1.59
CA ASP A 130 9.09 8.67 0.92
C ASP A 130 8.64 9.99 0.26
N ASP A 131 9.56 10.94 0.18
CA ASP A 131 9.34 12.19 -0.53
C ASP A 131 9.69 12.02 -2.02
N HIS A 132 8.84 12.54 -2.90
CA HIS A 132 9.22 12.68 -4.30
C HIS A 132 10.10 13.94 -4.47
N PRO A 133 11.25 13.83 -5.17
CA PRO A 133 12.24 14.94 -5.19
C PRO A 133 11.78 16.19 -5.91
N SER A 134 10.78 16.12 -6.79
CA SER A 134 10.32 17.24 -7.62
C SER A 134 8.80 17.46 -7.63
N GLN A 135 8.04 16.64 -6.92
CA GLN A 135 6.57 16.74 -6.81
C GLN A 135 6.16 16.74 -5.33
N ASP A 136 5.04 17.35 -5.03
CA ASP A 136 4.52 17.42 -3.64
C ASP A 136 3.94 16.10 -3.14
N TYR A 137 3.72 15.13 -4.03
CA TYR A 137 3.22 13.82 -3.67
C TYR A 137 4.20 13.06 -2.79
N LYS A 138 3.67 12.31 -1.82
CA LYS A 138 4.42 11.36 -1.01
C LYS A 138 4.15 9.94 -1.51
N ILE A 139 5.18 9.11 -1.46
CA ILE A 139 5.12 7.74 -1.95
C ILE A 139 4.93 6.83 -0.74
N PRO A 140 3.82 6.06 -0.67
CA PRO A 140 3.59 5.19 0.48
C PRO A 140 4.58 4.03 0.48
N ARG A 141 5.12 3.77 1.65
CA ARG A 141 5.97 2.63 1.98
C ARG A 141 5.42 1.95 3.22
N TRP A 142 5.91 0.77 3.50
CA TRP A 142 5.49 0.03 4.67
C TRP A 142 6.70 -0.45 5.45
N LYS A 143 6.58 -0.50 6.77
CA LYS A 143 7.65 -0.92 7.66
C LYS A 143 7.14 -1.96 8.66
N ILE A 144 7.89 -3.03 8.84
CA ILE A 144 7.60 -4.04 9.86
C ILE A 144 7.75 -3.42 11.25
N THR A 145 6.72 -3.59 12.10
CA THR A 145 6.70 -3.05 13.47
C THR A 145 7.07 -4.06 14.53
N SER A 146 6.96 -5.35 14.20
CA SER A 146 7.39 -6.45 15.07
C SER A 146 7.87 -7.61 14.22
N LYS A 147 9.02 -8.17 14.53
CA LYS A 147 9.57 -9.35 13.85
C LYS A 147 8.96 -10.67 14.35
N THR A 148 8.07 -10.59 15.32
CA THR A 148 7.37 -11.74 15.90
C THR A 148 5.86 -11.48 15.93
N ALA A 149 5.10 -12.43 15.40
CA ALA A 149 3.65 -12.45 15.49
C ALA A 149 3.17 -13.92 15.52
N PRO A 150 1.99 -14.21 16.09
CA PRO A 150 1.40 -15.51 15.96
C PRO A 150 1.10 -15.83 14.48
N ASN A 151 1.29 -17.10 14.08
CA ASN A 151 0.98 -17.58 12.73
C ASN A 151 1.80 -16.95 11.58
N THR A 152 3.06 -16.59 11.84
CA THR A 152 3.96 -16.16 10.78
C THR A 152 4.42 -17.33 9.92
N TRP A 153 4.58 -17.06 8.61
CA TRP A 153 5.11 -18.02 7.67
C TRP A 153 6.13 -17.33 6.74
N LYS A 154 7.23 -18.01 6.48
CA LYS A 154 8.30 -17.54 5.58
C LYS A 154 8.54 -18.56 4.48
N TYR A 155 8.84 -18.10 3.28
CA TYR A 155 9.24 -18.99 2.19
C TYR A 155 10.49 -19.77 2.60
N PRO A 156 10.52 -21.10 2.38
CA PRO A 156 11.74 -21.88 2.57
C PRO A 156 12.84 -21.37 1.63
N ASN A 157 14.05 -21.25 2.17
CA ASN A 157 15.23 -20.92 1.36
C ASN A 157 15.66 -22.12 0.54
#